data_81174f926430f1d8a33786d32c30502b
#
_entry.id   81174f926430f1d8a33786d32c30502b
#
_cell.length_a   1.000
_cell.length_b   1.000
_cell.length_c   1.000
_cell.angle_alpha   90.00
_cell.angle_beta   90.00
_cell.angle_gamma   90.00
#
_symmetry.space_group_name_H-M   'P 1'
#
loop_
_entity.id
_entity.type
_entity.pdbx_description
1 polymer ?
#
loop_
_entity_poly.entity_id
_entity_poly.type
_entity_poly.pdbx_seq_one_letter_code
_entity_poly.pdbx_strand_id
1 'polypeptide(L)'
;GEDFLVKFREANPEMMKPAGIKIVSNIEEKQAQQFSDSATQQLGDSTYIPEHFTHLHVHSHFSILDGMSKVPDLIEKCTKNNMFSMALTDHGNMFGIKEFADAANKYNGKIKDKIKEQEKILNDKEAEDSKKDDAAVEIDLLKKKIFKPIIGMEAYCAPVSIDKRDGRADRGYHLIILAKNKQGYKNLCKLSSIAYIDGYYYNPR
;
A
#
# COMPACT_ATOMS: atom_id res chain seq x y z
N GLY A 1 -18.34 12.17 -7.46
CA GLY A 1 -17.65 11.39 -6.41
C GLY A 1 -18.60 10.65 -5.52
N GLU A 2 -19.45 11.35 -4.76
CA GLU A 2 -20.45 10.71 -3.86
C GLU A 2 -21.46 9.83 -4.59
N ASP A 3 -21.95 10.28 -5.71
CA ASP A 3 -22.93 9.55 -6.53
C ASP A 3 -22.41 8.21 -7.05
N PHE A 4 -21.10 8.11 -7.33
CA PHE A 4 -20.45 6.87 -7.74
C PHE A 4 -20.34 5.87 -6.58
N LEU A 5 -19.98 6.34 -5.39
CA LEU A 5 -19.85 5.50 -4.21
C LEU A 5 -21.21 4.95 -3.75
N VAL A 6 -22.27 5.74 -3.86
CA VAL A 6 -23.64 5.29 -3.61
C VAL A 6 -24.05 4.20 -4.59
N LYS A 7 -23.86 4.42 -5.90
CA LYS A 7 -24.17 3.43 -6.94
C LYS A 7 -23.33 2.15 -6.82
N PHE A 8 -22.04 2.27 -6.45
CA PHE A 8 -21.20 1.11 -6.21
C PHE A 8 -21.69 0.29 -5.01
N ARG A 9 -22.12 0.96 -3.93
CA ARG A 9 -22.73 0.33 -2.75
C ARG A 9 -24.03 -0.40 -3.09
N GLU A 10 -24.91 0.24 -3.84
CA GLU A 10 -26.19 -0.34 -4.28
C GLU A 10 -26.01 -1.53 -5.19
N ALA A 11 -25.04 -1.48 -6.11
CA ALA A 11 -24.75 -2.57 -7.03
C ALA A 11 -24.03 -3.76 -6.36
N ASN A 12 -23.38 -3.55 -5.20
CA ASN A 12 -22.55 -4.57 -4.53
C ASN A 12 -22.77 -4.64 -3.02
N PRO A 13 -24.00 -4.82 -2.54
CA PRO A 13 -24.33 -4.71 -1.10
C PRO A 13 -23.60 -5.75 -0.24
N GLU A 14 -23.35 -6.96 -0.74
CA GLU A 14 -22.66 -8.02 -0.01
C GLU A 14 -21.16 -7.76 0.17
N MET A 15 -20.55 -7.02 -0.77
CA MET A 15 -19.13 -6.65 -0.71
C MET A 15 -18.85 -5.53 0.27
N MET A 16 -19.86 -4.77 0.62
CA MET A 16 -19.77 -3.58 1.49
C MET A 16 -20.10 -3.88 2.96
N LYS A 17 -20.43 -5.13 3.31
CA LYS A 17 -20.57 -5.53 4.72
C LYS A 17 -19.21 -5.39 5.46
N PRO A 18 -19.20 -4.94 6.72
CA PRO A 18 -18.09 -4.22 7.35
C PRO A 18 -16.85 -5.05 7.63
N ALA A 19 -16.09 -5.35 6.62
CA ALA A 19 -14.88 -6.12 6.76
C ALA A 19 -13.69 -5.51 6.00
N GLY A 20 -13.33 -4.27 6.31
CA GLY A 20 -11.97 -3.83 6.15
C GLY A 20 -11.50 -3.36 4.77
N ILE A 21 -12.38 -2.95 3.87
CA ILE A 21 -11.99 -2.10 2.75
C ILE A 21 -12.18 -0.63 3.20
N LYS A 22 -11.10 0.12 3.27
CA LYS A 22 -11.17 1.57 3.43
C LYS A 22 -11.03 2.20 2.04
N ILE A 23 -12.13 2.74 1.52
CA ILE A 23 -12.08 3.59 0.34
C ILE A 23 -11.60 4.95 0.82
N VAL A 24 -10.40 5.36 0.41
CA VAL A 24 -9.91 6.71 0.67
C VAL A 24 -10.48 7.60 -0.42
N SER A 25 -11.71 8.08 -0.21
CA SER A 25 -12.32 9.12 -1.03
C SER A 25 -12.52 10.36 -0.19
N ASN A 26 -12.12 11.48 -0.75
CA ASN A 26 -12.33 12.85 -0.31
C ASN A 26 -11.61 13.27 0.98
N ILE A 27 -10.41 13.75 0.82
CA ILE A 27 -10.00 14.95 1.52
C ILE A 27 -10.94 16.05 0.99
N GLU A 28 -11.74 16.69 1.86
CA GLU A 28 -12.54 17.85 1.47
C GLU A 28 -11.64 18.85 0.74
N GLU A 29 -12.11 19.45 -0.34
CA GLU A 29 -11.29 20.36 -1.18
C GLU A 29 -10.57 21.44 -0.34
N LYS A 30 -11.19 21.90 0.76
CA LYS A 30 -10.57 22.83 1.72
C LYS A 30 -9.36 22.25 2.47
N GLN A 31 -9.40 20.94 2.82
CA GLN A 31 -8.24 20.27 3.45
C GLN A 31 -7.16 19.96 2.44
N ALA A 32 -7.52 19.60 1.20
CA ALA A 32 -6.56 19.43 0.11
C ALA A 32 -5.84 20.72 -0.24
N GLN A 33 -6.56 21.85 -0.27
CA GLN A 33 -5.99 23.18 -0.49
C GLN A 33 -5.06 23.58 0.66
N GLN A 34 -5.46 23.37 1.91
CA GLN A 34 -4.65 23.67 3.10
C GLN A 34 -3.38 22.80 3.17
N PHE A 35 -3.46 21.51 2.74
CA PHE A 35 -2.29 20.64 2.58
C PHE A 35 -1.40 21.07 1.41
N SER A 36 -2.00 21.49 0.27
CA SER A 36 -1.28 22.02 -0.86
C SER A 36 -0.53 23.31 -0.51
N ASP A 37 -1.20 24.25 0.18
CA ASP A 37 -0.63 25.53 0.55
C ASP A 37 0.49 25.38 1.59
N SER A 38 0.34 24.50 2.56
CA SER A 38 1.39 24.18 3.54
C SER A 38 2.57 23.43 2.91
N ALA A 39 2.32 22.51 1.97
CA ALA A 39 3.36 21.83 1.23
C ALA A 39 4.11 22.76 0.28
N THR A 40 3.41 23.72 -0.36
CA THR A 40 4.01 24.67 -1.28
C THR A 40 4.87 25.72 -0.56
N GLN A 41 4.50 26.12 0.67
CA GLN A 41 5.34 27.00 1.49
C GLN A 41 6.61 26.32 2.03
N GLN A 42 6.63 24.99 2.15
CA GLN A 42 7.79 24.21 2.61
C GLN A 42 8.71 23.76 1.47
N LEU A 43 8.29 23.83 0.22
CA LEU A 43 9.08 23.42 -0.96
C LEU A 43 10.21 24.40 -1.34
N GLY A 44 10.51 25.38 -0.50
CA GLY A 44 11.67 26.28 -0.67
C GLY A 44 13.02 25.63 -0.38
N ASP A 45 13.06 24.46 0.26
CA ASP A 45 14.29 23.69 0.50
C ASP A 45 14.12 22.27 -0.07
N SER A 46 14.86 21.96 -1.12
CA SER A 46 14.75 20.73 -1.92
C SER A 46 15.17 19.44 -1.19
N THR A 47 15.32 19.48 0.13
CA THR A 47 15.83 18.38 0.96
C THR A 47 14.87 17.88 2.03
N TYR A 48 13.65 18.43 2.15
CA TYR A 48 12.69 17.95 3.16
C TYR A 48 12.08 16.60 2.74
N ILE A 49 12.64 15.53 3.27
CA ILE A 49 11.99 14.20 3.26
C ILE A 49 11.20 14.09 4.57
N PRO A 50 9.87 13.97 4.54
CA PRO A 50 9.09 13.74 5.75
C PRO A 50 9.62 12.55 6.52
N GLU A 51 9.79 12.65 7.82
CA GLU A 51 10.33 11.60 8.69
C GLU A 51 9.55 10.27 8.59
N HIS A 52 8.28 10.32 8.12
CA HIS A 52 7.39 9.17 7.99
C HIS A 52 6.55 9.22 6.70
N PHE A 53 7.20 9.17 5.54
CA PHE A 53 6.48 9.12 4.28
C PHE A 53 6.15 7.67 3.87
N THR A 54 4.93 7.45 3.35
CA THR A 54 4.48 6.17 2.83
C THR A 54 3.82 6.36 1.47
N HIS A 55 4.36 5.75 0.42
CA HIS A 55 3.70 5.68 -0.87
C HIS A 55 2.47 4.77 -0.79
N LEU A 56 1.29 5.30 -1.14
CA LEU A 56 0.03 4.56 -1.15
C LEU A 56 -0.43 4.15 -2.56
N HIS A 57 0.30 4.57 -3.59
CA HIS A 57 0.02 4.28 -5.00
C HIS A 57 1.34 4.01 -5.72
N VAL A 58 1.65 2.74 -5.95
CA VAL A 58 2.89 2.29 -6.60
C VAL A 58 2.59 1.13 -7.52
N HIS A 59 3.14 1.18 -8.73
CA HIS A 59 3.08 0.12 -9.72
C HIS A 59 4.39 -0.64 -9.80
N SER A 60 4.31 -1.96 -9.92
CA SER A 60 5.44 -2.82 -10.24
C SER A 60 5.44 -3.20 -11.72
N HIS A 61 6.39 -4.05 -12.11
CA HIS A 61 6.45 -4.63 -13.45
C HIS A 61 5.24 -5.51 -13.82
N PHE A 62 4.34 -5.81 -12.87
CA PHE A 62 3.07 -6.46 -13.13
C PHE A 62 1.99 -5.50 -13.68
N SER A 63 2.23 -4.19 -13.61
CA SER A 63 1.47 -3.18 -14.37
C SER A 63 2.08 -3.05 -15.77
N ILE A 64 1.78 -4.04 -16.64
CA ILE A 64 2.39 -4.19 -17.96
C ILE A 64 2.19 -2.92 -18.79
N LEU A 65 3.23 -2.46 -19.47
CA LEU A 65 3.34 -1.23 -20.27
C LEU A 65 3.38 0.07 -19.44
N ASP A 66 3.30 0.02 -18.12
CA ASP A 66 3.30 1.17 -17.23
C ASP A 66 4.41 1.09 -16.18
N GLY A 67 4.50 -0.01 -15.45
CA GLY A 67 5.51 -0.23 -14.43
C GLY A 67 6.70 -1.05 -14.91
N MET A 68 7.93 -0.62 -14.59
CA MET A 68 9.16 -1.37 -14.87
C MET A 68 9.88 -1.84 -13.59
N SER A 69 9.46 -1.34 -12.44
CA SER A 69 10.14 -1.59 -11.18
C SER A 69 9.89 -3.00 -10.68
N LYS A 70 10.97 -3.75 -10.41
CA LYS A 70 10.85 -5.04 -9.74
C LYS A 70 10.48 -4.85 -8.27
N VAL A 71 9.65 -5.73 -7.75
CA VAL A 71 9.13 -5.63 -6.38
C VAL A 71 10.24 -5.58 -5.32
N PRO A 72 11.29 -6.43 -5.36
CA PRO A 72 12.40 -6.33 -4.40
C PRO A 72 13.12 -4.98 -4.44
N ASP A 73 13.33 -4.40 -5.63
CA ASP A 73 14.01 -3.12 -5.82
C ASP A 73 13.21 -1.96 -5.22
N LEU A 74 11.86 -2.04 -5.31
CA LEU A 74 10.95 -1.07 -4.68
C LEU A 74 11.14 -1.05 -3.15
N ILE A 75 11.16 -2.22 -2.51
CA ILE A 75 11.38 -2.32 -1.06
C ILE A 75 12.77 -1.81 -0.67
N GLU A 76 13.79 -2.20 -1.43
CA GLU A 76 15.16 -1.74 -1.21
C GLU A 76 15.25 -0.21 -1.34
N LYS A 77 14.65 0.37 -2.36
CA LYS A 77 14.62 1.82 -2.57
C LYS A 77 13.89 2.54 -1.43
N CYS A 78 12.73 2.02 -1.00
CA CYS A 78 12.00 2.57 0.15
C CYS A 78 12.86 2.57 1.40
N THR A 79 13.43 1.42 1.77
CA THR A 79 14.18 1.27 3.01
C THR A 79 15.49 2.07 3.02
N LYS A 80 16.16 2.21 1.86
CA LYS A 80 17.32 3.11 1.70
C LYS A 80 16.97 4.61 1.90
N ASN A 81 15.72 4.98 1.67
CA ASN A 81 15.23 6.34 1.89
C ASN A 81 14.43 6.48 3.20
N ASN A 82 14.67 5.61 4.18
CA ASN A 82 14.00 5.60 5.48
C ASN A 82 12.47 5.48 5.42
N MET A 83 11.93 4.95 4.33
CA MET A 83 10.50 4.64 4.19
C MET A 83 10.27 3.16 4.51
N PHE A 84 9.70 2.88 5.67
CA PHE A 84 9.48 1.50 6.13
C PHE A 84 8.04 1.01 5.92
N SER A 85 7.33 1.62 4.96
CA SER A 85 6.04 1.15 4.49
C SER A 85 5.79 1.62 3.05
N MET A 86 5.03 0.82 2.30
CA MET A 86 4.62 1.15 0.93
C MET A 86 3.39 0.31 0.57
N ALA A 87 2.48 0.86 -0.23
CA ALA A 87 1.43 0.09 -0.88
C ALA A 87 1.90 -0.37 -2.26
N LEU A 88 1.54 -1.60 -2.63
CA LEU A 88 1.60 -2.08 -4.01
C LEU A 88 0.19 -2.09 -4.58
N THR A 89 -0.02 -1.38 -5.69
CA THR A 89 -1.33 -1.09 -6.28
C THR A 89 -1.27 -1.20 -7.80
N ASP A 90 -0.93 -2.39 -8.31
CA ASP A 90 -0.84 -2.63 -9.75
C ASP A 90 -2.18 -2.43 -10.46
N HIS A 91 -2.14 -2.07 -11.75
CA HIS A 91 -3.30 -1.82 -12.60
C HIS A 91 -4.19 -3.05 -12.76
N GLY A 92 -5.39 -3.00 -12.19
CA GLY A 92 -6.43 -4.01 -12.35
C GLY A 92 -6.08 -5.41 -11.86
N ASN A 93 -4.93 -5.59 -11.19
CA ASN A 93 -4.47 -6.92 -10.79
C ASN A 93 -3.75 -6.93 -9.43
N MET A 94 -3.53 -8.13 -8.91
CA MET A 94 -2.80 -8.39 -7.67
C MET A 94 -1.64 -9.38 -7.86
N PHE A 95 -1.10 -9.49 -9.08
CA PHE A 95 -0.11 -10.52 -9.42
C PHE A 95 1.20 -10.35 -8.63
N GLY A 96 1.62 -9.12 -8.36
CA GLY A 96 2.82 -8.80 -7.60
C GLY A 96 2.72 -9.02 -6.08
N ILE A 97 1.53 -9.24 -5.53
CA ILE A 97 1.31 -9.25 -4.07
C ILE A 97 2.07 -10.37 -3.35
N LYS A 98 2.15 -11.57 -3.97
CA LYS A 98 2.91 -12.68 -3.38
C LYS A 98 4.40 -12.35 -3.30
N GLU A 99 4.98 -11.85 -4.39
CA GLU A 99 6.38 -11.44 -4.45
C GLU A 99 6.65 -10.29 -3.46
N PHE A 100 5.72 -9.34 -3.34
CA PHE A 100 5.80 -8.23 -2.41
C PHE A 100 5.81 -8.68 -0.95
N ALA A 101 4.93 -9.61 -0.59
CA ALA A 101 4.90 -10.19 0.75
C ALA A 101 6.18 -10.97 1.07
N ASP A 102 6.69 -11.76 0.14
CA ASP A 102 7.91 -12.54 0.31
C ASP A 102 9.14 -11.64 0.45
N ALA A 103 9.27 -10.62 -0.39
CA ALA A 103 10.37 -9.67 -0.32
C ALA A 103 10.36 -8.85 0.98
N ALA A 104 9.17 -8.41 1.44
CA ALA A 104 9.00 -7.76 2.73
C ALA A 104 9.36 -8.69 3.90
N ASN A 105 8.92 -9.96 3.86
CA ASN A 105 9.27 -10.95 4.87
C ASN A 105 10.77 -11.25 4.92
N LYS A 106 11.42 -11.33 3.76
CA LYS A 106 12.87 -11.53 3.66
C LYS A 106 13.64 -10.35 4.26
N TYR A 107 13.22 -9.11 3.98
CA TYR A 107 13.81 -7.91 4.59
C TYR A 107 13.59 -7.92 6.11
N ASN A 108 12.35 -8.13 6.55
CA ASN A 108 11.99 -8.16 7.97
C ASN A 108 12.68 -9.29 8.74
N GLY A 109 12.94 -10.42 8.10
CA GLY A 109 13.71 -11.52 8.67
C GLY A 109 15.10 -11.05 9.12
N LYS A 110 15.83 -10.34 8.25
CA LYS A 110 17.15 -9.79 8.60
C LYS A 110 17.10 -8.81 9.78
N ILE A 111 16.07 -7.97 9.86
CA ILE A 111 15.89 -7.04 10.98
C ILE A 111 15.58 -7.81 12.27
N LYS A 112 14.70 -8.81 12.20
CA LYS A 112 14.36 -9.64 13.36
C LYS A 112 15.57 -10.42 13.90
N ASP A 113 16.44 -10.91 13.02
CA ASP A 113 17.63 -11.62 13.45
C ASP A 113 18.60 -10.68 14.19
N LYS A 114 18.78 -9.45 13.72
CA LYS A 114 19.53 -8.42 14.46
C LYS A 114 18.89 -8.10 15.81
N ILE A 115 17.57 -7.98 15.88
CA ILE A 115 16.85 -7.78 17.15
C ILE A 115 17.17 -8.91 18.13
N LYS A 116 17.12 -10.17 17.68
CA LYS A 116 17.44 -11.33 18.52
C LYS A 116 18.88 -11.32 19.02
N GLU A 117 19.83 -10.83 18.21
CA GLU A 117 21.23 -10.67 18.64
C GLU A 117 21.33 -9.65 19.80
N GLN A 118 20.66 -8.52 19.68
CA GLN A 118 20.63 -7.52 20.75
C GLN A 118 19.85 -8.01 21.99
N GLU A 119 18.78 -8.75 21.81
CA GLU A 119 18.03 -9.37 22.93
C GLU A 119 18.89 -10.36 23.72
N LYS A 120 19.87 -11.05 23.11
CA LYS A 120 20.82 -11.90 23.84
C LYS A 120 21.69 -11.07 24.76
N ILE A 121 22.20 -9.92 24.30
CA ILE A 121 23.02 -9.00 25.11
C ILE A 121 22.19 -8.46 26.28
N LEU A 122 20.95 -8.06 26.00
CA LEU A 122 20.05 -7.52 27.02
C LEU A 122 19.73 -8.55 28.12
N ASN A 123 19.65 -9.83 27.77
CA ASN A 123 19.33 -10.93 28.69
C ASN A 123 20.57 -11.58 29.32
N ASP A 124 21.78 -11.17 28.93
CA ASP A 124 23.02 -11.66 29.55
C ASP A 124 23.21 -11.07 30.96
N LYS A 125 23.29 -11.94 31.96
CA LYS A 125 23.44 -11.54 33.37
C LYS A 125 24.80 -10.95 33.65
N GLU A 126 25.81 -11.30 32.87
CA GLU A 126 27.19 -10.87 33.06
C GLU A 126 27.54 -9.61 32.25
N ALA A 127 26.66 -9.18 31.34
CA ALA A 127 26.87 -7.99 30.53
C ALA A 127 26.79 -6.72 31.40
N GLU A 128 27.67 -5.78 31.12
CA GLU A 128 27.69 -4.43 31.74
C GLU A 128 26.38 -3.68 31.45
N ASP A 129 25.89 -2.89 32.39
CA ASP A 129 24.64 -2.16 32.29
C ASP A 129 24.65 -1.20 31.09
N SER A 130 25.78 -0.55 30.78
CA SER A 130 25.94 0.30 29.61
C SER A 130 25.66 -0.45 28.29
N LYS A 131 26.12 -1.70 28.16
CA LYS A 131 25.88 -2.53 26.98
C LYS A 131 24.43 -2.96 26.86
N LYS A 132 23.75 -3.16 28.00
CA LYS A 132 22.31 -3.45 28.00
C LYS A 132 21.49 -2.24 27.57
N ASP A 133 21.86 -1.04 28.02
CA ASP A 133 21.21 0.20 27.63
C ASP A 133 21.37 0.45 26.12
N ASP A 134 22.60 0.28 25.61
CA ASP A 134 22.84 0.39 24.14
C ASP A 134 22.05 -0.63 23.34
N ALA A 135 21.99 -1.88 23.81
CA ALA A 135 21.20 -2.93 23.16
C ALA A 135 19.68 -2.62 23.17
N ALA A 136 19.17 -2.06 24.26
CA ALA A 136 17.76 -1.66 24.35
C ALA A 136 17.43 -0.54 23.35
N VAL A 137 18.30 0.47 23.24
CA VAL A 137 18.15 1.56 22.25
C VAL A 137 18.21 1.02 20.83
N GLU A 138 19.17 0.14 20.52
CA GLU A 138 19.29 -0.46 19.18
C GLU A 138 18.06 -1.31 18.82
N ILE A 139 17.50 -2.07 19.76
CA ILE A 139 16.27 -2.83 19.56
C ILE A 139 15.11 -1.90 19.17
N ASP A 140 14.95 -0.77 19.84
CA ASP A 140 13.89 0.20 19.52
C ASP A 140 14.07 0.80 18.12
N LEU A 141 15.31 1.15 17.77
CA LEU A 141 15.63 1.64 16.43
C LEU A 141 15.37 0.59 15.35
N LEU A 142 15.74 -0.67 15.60
CA LEU A 142 15.49 -1.78 14.65
C LEU A 142 14.00 -2.07 14.49
N LYS A 143 13.22 -2.01 15.56
CA LYS A 143 11.75 -2.17 15.50
C LYS A 143 11.10 -1.13 14.59
N LYS A 144 11.58 0.11 14.59
CA LYS A 144 11.11 1.18 13.70
C LYS A 144 11.45 0.93 12.22
N LYS A 145 12.47 0.11 11.93
CA LYS A 145 12.89 -0.27 10.58
C LYS A 145 12.16 -1.49 10.00
N ILE A 146 11.25 -2.11 10.74
CA ILE A 146 10.43 -3.22 10.22
C ILE A 146 9.51 -2.70 9.12
N PHE A 147 9.69 -3.25 7.91
CA PHE A 147 8.91 -2.85 6.74
C PHE A 147 7.47 -3.38 6.81
N LYS A 148 6.50 -2.49 6.59
CA LYS A 148 5.07 -2.79 6.58
C LYS A 148 4.53 -2.78 5.15
N PRO A 149 4.35 -3.94 4.49
CA PRO A 149 3.72 -4.00 3.18
C PRO A 149 2.23 -3.69 3.30
N ILE A 150 1.73 -2.78 2.47
CA ILE A 150 0.32 -2.44 2.35
C ILE A 150 -0.17 -3.05 1.03
N ILE A 151 -1.15 -3.95 1.11
CA ILE A 151 -1.70 -4.64 -0.04
C ILE A 151 -2.82 -3.81 -0.63
N GLY A 152 -2.75 -3.55 -1.93
CA GLY A 152 -3.75 -2.81 -2.66
C GLY A 152 -3.90 -3.24 -4.11
N MET A 153 -4.73 -2.52 -4.84
CA MET A 153 -4.93 -2.64 -6.27
C MET A 153 -5.42 -1.29 -6.80
N GLU A 154 -4.98 -0.89 -7.96
CA GLU A 154 -5.62 0.17 -8.73
C GLU A 154 -6.71 -0.46 -9.61
N ALA A 155 -7.95 -0.42 -9.12
CA ALA A 155 -9.09 -0.99 -9.82
C ALA A 155 -9.57 -0.08 -10.95
N TYR A 156 -9.99 -0.69 -12.06
CA TYR A 156 -10.80 0.00 -13.05
C TYR A 156 -12.27 -0.07 -12.64
N CYS A 157 -12.93 1.07 -12.52
CA CYS A 157 -14.33 1.15 -12.13
C CYS A 157 -15.19 1.52 -13.32
N ALA A 158 -16.15 0.67 -13.70
CA ALA A 158 -17.10 0.97 -14.77
C ALA A 158 -17.89 2.25 -14.43
N PRO A 159 -18.07 3.18 -15.40
CA PRO A 159 -18.76 4.45 -15.15
C PRO A 159 -20.22 4.29 -14.70
N VAL A 160 -20.89 3.24 -15.15
CA VAL A 160 -22.31 2.98 -14.83
C VAL A 160 -22.50 1.56 -14.30
N SER A 161 -22.13 0.55 -15.06
CA SER A 161 -22.27 -0.88 -14.71
C SER A 161 -21.26 -1.71 -15.50
N ILE A 162 -20.84 -2.85 -14.96
CA ILE A 162 -19.95 -3.80 -15.66
C ILE A 162 -20.62 -4.42 -16.91
N ASP A 163 -21.95 -4.44 -16.97
CA ASP A 163 -22.73 -4.94 -18.11
C ASP A 163 -22.82 -3.95 -19.26
N LYS A 164 -22.61 -2.65 -19.00
CA LYS A 164 -22.71 -1.61 -20.02
C LYS A 164 -21.40 -1.47 -20.78
N ARG A 165 -21.47 -1.53 -22.12
CA ARG A 165 -20.31 -1.59 -23.02
C ARG A 165 -20.42 -0.53 -24.12
N ASP A 166 -20.15 0.74 -23.77
CA ASP A 166 -20.35 1.91 -24.64
C ASP A 166 -19.08 2.32 -25.42
N GLY A 167 -18.29 1.37 -25.87
CA GLY A 167 -17.10 1.62 -26.67
C GLY A 167 -15.90 2.16 -25.87
N ARG A 168 -14.92 2.77 -26.58
CA ARG A 168 -13.66 3.23 -25.96
C ARG A 168 -13.82 4.33 -24.90
N ALA A 169 -14.92 5.06 -24.91
CA ALA A 169 -15.22 6.08 -23.90
C ALA A 169 -15.48 5.46 -22.51
N ASP A 170 -15.77 4.16 -22.45
CA ASP A 170 -16.10 3.42 -21.23
C ASP A 170 -14.90 2.62 -20.68
N ARG A 171 -13.70 3.24 -20.65
CA ARG A 171 -12.49 2.59 -20.10
C ARG A 171 -12.48 2.46 -18.58
N GLY A 172 -13.43 3.10 -17.91
CA GLY A 172 -13.51 3.15 -16.46
C GLY A 172 -12.63 4.23 -15.81
N TYR A 173 -12.91 4.48 -14.54
CA TYR A 173 -12.11 5.33 -13.68
C TYR A 173 -11.11 4.49 -12.89
N HIS A 174 -9.97 5.06 -12.55
CA HIS A 174 -8.99 4.42 -11.68
C HIS A 174 -9.34 4.70 -10.20
N LEU A 175 -9.35 3.66 -9.39
CA LEU A 175 -9.61 3.75 -7.97
C LEU A 175 -8.59 2.93 -7.19
N ILE A 176 -7.84 3.60 -6.30
CA ILE A 176 -6.92 2.92 -5.41
C ILE A 176 -7.69 2.30 -4.25
N ILE A 177 -7.57 0.99 -4.09
CA ILE A 177 -8.20 0.23 -3.02
C ILE A 177 -7.11 -0.45 -2.20
N LEU A 178 -7.09 -0.19 -0.87
CA LEU A 178 -6.11 -0.75 0.06
C LEU A 178 -6.79 -1.71 1.05
N ALA A 179 -6.18 -2.86 1.26
CA ALA A 179 -6.67 -3.84 2.22
C ALA A 179 -6.28 -3.45 3.65
N LYS A 180 -7.25 -3.23 4.52
CA LYS A 180 -7.03 -2.93 5.94
C LYS A 180 -6.58 -4.16 6.74
N ASN A 181 -7.07 -5.35 6.36
CA ASN A 181 -6.85 -6.60 7.07
C ASN A 181 -6.99 -7.81 6.13
N LYS A 182 -6.89 -9.03 6.68
CA LYS A 182 -7.02 -10.29 5.92
C LYS A 182 -8.35 -10.40 5.16
N GLN A 183 -9.46 -9.91 5.72
CA GLN A 183 -10.74 -9.91 5.02
C GLN A 183 -10.72 -8.92 3.84
N GLY A 184 -10.13 -7.73 4.02
CA GLY A 184 -9.92 -6.77 2.94
C GLY A 184 -9.11 -7.37 1.79
N TYR A 185 -8.05 -8.12 2.08
CA TYR A 185 -7.28 -8.86 1.07
C TYR A 185 -8.14 -9.87 0.30
N LYS A 186 -8.95 -10.68 1.00
CA LYS A 186 -9.86 -11.62 0.34
C LYS A 186 -10.89 -10.91 -0.54
N ASN A 187 -11.37 -9.75 -0.11
CA ASN A 187 -12.30 -8.94 -0.89
C ASN A 187 -11.63 -8.38 -2.15
N LEU A 188 -10.36 -7.93 -2.08
CA LEU A 188 -9.60 -7.51 -3.25
C LEU A 188 -9.41 -8.66 -4.25
N CYS A 189 -9.08 -9.87 -3.78
CA CYS A 189 -8.99 -11.05 -4.64
C CYS A 189 -10.32 -11.32 -5.35
N LYS A 190 -11.45 -11.23 -4.64
CA LYS A 190 -12.78 -11.40 -5.23
C LYS A 190 -13.11 -10.30 -6.24
N LEU A 191 -12.81 -9.05 -5.93
CA LEU A 191 -12.99 -7.91 -6.84
C LEU A 191 -12.19 -8.11 -8.13
N SER A 192 -10.92 -8.45 -8.01
CA SER A 192 -10.07 -8.74 -9.17
C SER A 192 -10.64 -9.88 -10.02
N SER A 193 -11.13 -10.96 -9.38
CA SER A 193 -11.73 -12.07 -10.10
C SER A 193 -13.00 -11.65 -10.87
N ILE A 194 -13.89 -10.90 -10.24
CA ILE A 194 -15.13 -10.38 -10.89
C ILE A 194 -14.75 -9.47 -12.06
N ALA A 195 -13.78 -8.58 -11.86
CA ALA A 195 -13.34 -7.66 -12.90
C ALA A 195 -12.82 -8.39 -14.16
N TYR A 196 -12.11 -9.51 -13.99
CA TYR A 196 -11.59 -10.30 -15.11
C TYR A 196 -12.63 -11.24 -15.73
N ILE A 197 -13.52 -11.84 -14.95
CA ILE A 197 -14.47 -12.85 -15.42
C ILE A 197 -15.73 -12.20 -15.98
N ASP A 198 -16.33 -11.29 -15.23
CA ASP A 198 -17.62 -10.70 -15.54
C ASP A 198 -17.48 -9.30 -16.17
N GLY A 199 -16.54 -8.51 -15.65
CA GLY A 199 -16.40 -7.09 -15.98
C GLY A 199 -15.44 -6.77 -17.12
N TYR A 200 -14.76 -7.75 -17.73
CA TYR A 200 -13.74 -7.48 -18.73
C TYR A 200 -14.30 -6.83 -19.99
N TYR A 201 -13.87 -5.59 -20.24
CA TYR A 201 -14.16 -4.85 -21.46
C TYR A 201 -13.04 -3.83 -21.69
N TYR A 202 -12.08 -4.15 -22.56
CA TYR A 202 -10.77 -3.50 -22.73
C TYR A 202 -9.86 -3.60 -21.50
N ASN A 203 -10.40 -3.38 -20.31
CA ASN A 203 -9.73 -3.52 -19.01
C ASN A 203 -10.60 -4.37 -18.06
N PRO A 204 -10.01 -5.00 -17.06
CA PRO A 204 -10.74 -5.67 -15.96
C PRO A 204 -11.35 -4.63 -15.03
N ARG A 205 -12.68 -4.47 -15.07
CA ARG A 205 -13.40 -3.36 -14.40
C ARG A 205 -14.59 -3.82 -13.56
#